data_32c4c13f12bfbd6a670aa9fe8f754baf
#
_entry.id   32c4c13f12bfbd6a670aa9fe8f754baf
#
_cell.length_a   1.000
_cell.length_b   1.000
_cell.length_c   1.000
_cell.angle_alpha   90.00
_cell.angle_beta   90.00
_cell.angle_gamma   90.00
#
_symmetry.space_group_name_H-M   'P 1'
#
loop_
_entity.id
_entity.type
_entity.pdbx_description
1 polymer ?
#
loop_
_entity_poly.entity_id
_entity_poly.type
_entity_poly.pdbx_seq_one_letter_code
_entity_poly.pdbx_strand_id
1 'polypeptide(L)'
;EGADIDLGNNTFGGHEALVVFDNVFIPNERVFMCQEYKFAGMMVERFAGYHRQSYGGCKVGVGDVLIGAAALAADYNGVPKASHIKDKLIEMIHLNETLYACGIACSAEGKPTKSGNYLIDLLLANVCKQNVTRLPYEIARLAEDIAGGIMVTMPAEQDLRDDMLGPVVRKYL
;
A
#
# COMPACT_ATOMS: atom_id res chain seq x y z
N GLU A 1 -12.87 -15.11 -5.47
CA GLU A 1 -13.08 -13.93 -6.33
C GLU A 1 -14.55 -13.87 -6.72
N GLY A 2 -15.17 -12.71 -6.61
CA GLY A 2 -16.59 -12.52 -6.91
C GLY A 2 -17.52 -12.70 -5.72
N ALA A 3 -17.00 -12.79 -4.50
CA ALA A 3 -17.84 -12.55 -3.32
C ALA A 3 -18.22 -11.06 -3.32
N ASP A 4 -19.47 -10.78 -3.01
CA ASP A 4 -20.04 -9.43 -2.96
C ASP A 4 -19.31 -8.46 -2.01
N ILE A 5 -18.41 -8.98 -1.19
CA ILE A 5 -17.66 -8.25 -0.16
C ILE A 5 -16.28 -7.77 -0.66
N ASP A 6 -15.72 -8.34 -1.72
CA ASP A 6 -14.39 -7.98 -2.25
C ASP A 6 -14.48 -7.35 -3.66
N LEU A 7 -15.22 -6.27 -3.76
CA LEU A 7 -15.42 -5.56 -5.03
C LEU A 7 -14.16 -4.84 -5.52
N GLY A 8 -13.25 -4.48 -4.62
CA GLY A 8 -12.01 -3.76 -4.96
C GLY A 8 -11.13 -4.56 -5.91
N ASN A 9 -10.88 -5.83 -5.60
CA ASN A 9 -10.06 -6.72 -6.43
C ASN A 9 -10.71 -7.03 -7.79
N ASN A 10 -12.02 -7.15 -7.85
CA ASN A 10 -12.75 -7.32 -9.10
C ASN A 10 -12.66 -6.08 -10.01
N THR A 11 -12.71 -4.89 -9.42
CA THR A 11 -12.74 -3.63 -10.17
C THR A 11 -11.36 -3.17 -10.59
N PHE A 12 -10.37 -3.28 -9.70
CA PHE A 12 -9.05 -2.67 -9.89
C PHE A 12 -7.92 -3.68 -10.14
N GLY A 13 -8.20 -4.97 -10.06
CA GLY A 13 -7.18 -6.02 -10.12
C GLY A 13 -6.42 -6.16 -8.80
N GLY A 14 -5.21 -6.73 -8.85
CA GLY A 14 -4.39 -6.93 -7.63
C GLY A 14 -4.60 -8.30 -7.01
N HIS A 15 -4.52 -9.35 -7.82
CA HIS A 15 -4.65 -10.72 -7.33
C HIS A 15 -3.42 -11.14 -6.51
N GLU A 16 -3.68 -11.62 -5.31
CA GLU A 16 -2.73 -12.38 -4.51
C GLU A 16 -3.14 -13.84 -4.51
N ALA A 17 -2.17 -14.74 -4.71
CA ALA A 17 -2.44 -16.17 -4.83
C ALA A 17 -1.41 -17.01 -4.09
N LEU A 18 -1.87 -18.07 -3.46
CA LEU A 18 -1.01 -19.18 -3.04
C LEU A 18 -0.70 -20.03 -4.25
N VAL A 19 0.58 -20.15 -4.58
CA VAL A 19 1.04 -20.98 -5.70
C VAL A 19 1.59 -22.29 -5.16
N VAL A 20 1.06 -23.41 -5.63
CA VAL A 20 1.50 -24.76 -5.26
C VAL A 20 2.16 -25.42 -6.47
N PHE A 21 3.41 -25.86 -6.30
CA PHE A 21 4.14 -26.65 -7.28
C PHE A 21 4.04 -28.12 -6.88
N ASP A 22 3.31 -28.93 -7.62
CA ASP A 22 3.18 -30.37 -7.41
C ASP A 22 3.63 -31.08 -8.69
N ASN A 23 4.78 -31.76 -8.63
CA ASN A 23 5.42 -32.46 -9.73
C ASN A 23 5.56 -31.64 -11.02
N VAL A 24 5.79 -30.34 -10.91
CA VAL A 24 5.97 -29.45 -12.06
C VAL A 24 7.38 -29.61 -12.63
N PHE A 25 7.47 -30.01 -13.91
CA PHE A 25 8.74 -30.06 -14.61
C PHE A 25 9.21 -28.65 -14.99
N ILE A 26 10.43 -28.30 -14.60
CA ILE A 26 11.09 -27.04 -14.96
C ILE A 26 12.23 -27.34 -15.91
N PRO A 27 12.14 -26.96 -17.20
CA PRO A 27 13.21 -27.19 -18.15
C PRO A 27 14.43 -26.31 -17.84
N ASN A 28 15.63 -26.81 -18.21
CA ASN A 28 16.90 -26.16 -17.83
C ASN A 28 17.02 -24.71 -18.33
N GLU A 29 16.44 -24.35 -19.46
CA GLU A 29 16.45 -22.99 -19.98
C GLU A 29 15.68 -21.97 -19.11
N ARG A 30 14.88 -22.46 -18.14
CA ARG A 30 14.17 -21.65 -17.15
C ARG A 30 14.83 -21.67 -15.77
N VAL A 31 15.97 -22.33 -15.62
CA VAL A 31 16.72 -22.38 -14.37
C VAL A 31 17.80 -21.31 -14.42
N PHE A 32 17.63 -20.25 -13.64
CA PHE A 32 18.57 -19.12 -13.62
C PHE A 32 19.72 -19.31 -12.64
N MET A 33 19.56 -20.15 -11.62
CA MET A 33 20.57 -20.48 -10.64
C MET A 33 20.33 -21.89 -10.12
N CYS A 34 21.38 -22.71 -10.12
CA CYS A 34 21.34 -24.07 -9.62
C CYS A 34 22.67 -24.38 -8.93
N GLN A 35 22.67 -24.48 -7.59
CA GLN A 35 23.83 -24.72 -6.73
C GLN A 35 24.88 -23.59 -6.64
N GLU A 36 24.74 -22.49 -7.35
CA GLU A 36 25.62 -21.31 -7.22
C GLU A 36 25.29 -20.49 -5.94
N TYR A 37 25.16 -21.17 -4.82
CA TYR A 37 24.71 -20.60 -3.55
C TYR A 37 25.57 -19.41 -3.07
N LYS A 38 26.82 -19.30 -3.50
CA LYS A 38 27.69 -18.16 -3.18
C LYS A 38 27.14 -16.81 -3.70
N PHE A 39 26.25 -16.81 -4.67
CA PHE A 39 25.60 -15.60 -5.19
C PHE A 39 24.22 -15.34 -4.56
N ALA A 40 23.69 -16.25 -3.76
CA ALA A 40 22.36 -16.15 -3.18
C ALA A 40 22.19 -14.86 -2.34
N GLY A 41 23.18 -14.52 -1.53
CA GLY A 41 23.16 -13.27 -0.74
C GLY A 41 23.05 -12.03 -1.60
N MET A 42 23.84 -11.93 -2.68
CA MET A 42 23.80 -10.80 -3.63
C MET A 42 22.45 -10.74 -4.35
N MET A 43 21.91 -11.88 -4.78
CA MET A 43 20.61 -11.95 -5.45
C MET A 43 19.50 -11.42 -4.53
N VAL A 44 19.44 -11.90 -3.30
CA VAL A 44 18.42 -11.51 -2.31
C VAL A 44 18.55 -10.04 -1.95
N GLU A 45 19.77 -9.53 -1.75
CA GLU A 45 20.01 -8.12 -1.44
C GLU A 45 19.49 -7.19 -2.54
N ARG A 46 19.81 -7.48 -3.79
CA ARG A 46 19.39 -6.70 -4.95
C ARG A 46 17.88 -6.80 -5.18
N PHE A 47 17.34 -8.01 -5.17
CA PHE A 47 15.90 -8.23 -5.27
C PHE A 47 15.15 -7.45 -4.18
N ALA A 48 15.56 -7.63 -2.92
CA ALA A 48 14.93 -6.95 -1.79
C ALA A 48 15.08 -5.42 -1.87
N GLY A 49 16.20 -4.91 -2.39
CA GLY A 49 16.40 -3.48 -2.61
C GLY A 49 15.34 -2.88 -3.53
N TYR A 50 15.18 -3.43 -4.72
CA TYR A 50 14.16 -2.98 -5.68
C TYR A 50 12.74 -3.15 -5.15
N HIS A 51 12.45 -4.27 -4.48
CA HIS A 51 11.16 -4.47 -3.84
C HIS A 51 10.86 -3.42 -2.76
N ARG A 52 11.87 -3.09 -1.94
CA ARG A 52 11.73 -2.06 -0.89
C ARG A 52 11.56 -0.66 -1.46
N GLN A 53 12.29 -0.33 -2.51
CA GLN A 53 12.18 0.97 -3.19
C GLN A 53 10.78 1.17 -3.81
N SER A 54 10.17 0.11 -4.36
CA SER A 54 8.85 0.20 -4.99
C SER A 54 7.73 0.63 -4.04
N TYR A 55 7.93 0.50 -2.73
CA TYR A 55 6.98 1.00 -1.73
C TYR A 55 6.83 2.52 -1.76
N GLY A 56 7.86 3.26 -2.18
CA GLY A 56 7.78 4.71 -2.41
C GLY A 56 6.84 5.10 -3.56
N GLY A 57 6.30 4.13 -4.29
CA GLY A 57 5.25 4.32 -5.29
C GLY A 57 3.94 3.69 -4.85
N CYS A 58 3.89 2.35 -4.71
CA CYS A 58 2.63 1.64 -4.47
C CYS A 58 1.95 2.02 -3.14
N LYS A 59 2.71 2.26 -2.08
CA LYS A 59 2.13 2.65 -0.79
C LYS A 59 1.76 4.14 -0.73
N VAL A 60 2.45 4.96 -1.50
CA VAL A 60 2.05 6.37 -1.71
C VAL A 60 0.69 6.45 -2.40
N GLY A 61 0.47 5.65 -3.45
CA GLY A 61 -0.84 5.61 -4.10
C GLY A 61 -1.99 5.19 -3.17
N VAL A 62 -1.74 4.25 -2.25
CA VAL A 62 -2.71 3.91 -1.18
C VAL A 62 -2.92 5.09 -0.24
N GLY A 63 -1.85 5.81 0.12
CA GLY A 63 -1.92 7.02 0.94
C GLY A 63 -2.78 8.11 0.29
N ASP A 64 -2.62 8.34 -1.02
CA ASP A 64 -3.43 9.30 -1.78
C ASP A 64 -4.92 8.97 -1.73
N VAL A 65 -5.27 7.68 -1.87
CA VAL A 65 -6.66 7.23 -1.75
C VAL A 65 -7.22 7.50 -0.34
N LEU A 66 -6.44 7.20 0.70
CA LEU A 66 -6.85 7.46 2.10
C LEU A 66 -7.02 8.96 2.37
N ILE A 67 -6.11 9.80 1.87
CA ILE A 67 -6.18 11.26 2.01
C ILE A 67 -7.45 11.78 1.32
N GLY A 68 -7.71 11.32 0.10
CA GLY A 68 -8.90 11.69 -0.65
C GLY A 68 -10.19 11.26 0.05
N ALA A 69 -10.24 10.03 0.56
CA ALA A 69 -11.38 9.50 1.31
C ALA A 69 -11.62 10.28 2.62
N ALA A 70 -10.55 10.60 3.35
CA ALA A 70 -10.64 11.40 4.58
C ALA A 70 -11.15 12.84 4.31
N ALA A 71 -10.68 13.47 3.25
CA ALA A 71 -11.15 14.79 2.83
C ALA A 71 -12.64 14.76 2.45
N LEU A 72 -13.08 13.72 1.73
CA LEU A 72 -14.47 13.52 1.35
C LEU A 72 -15.36 13.26 2.58
N ALA A 73 -14.88 12.44 3.53
CA ALA A 73 -15.60 12.20 4.79
C ALA A 73 -15.76 13.49 5.60
N ALA A 74 -14.73 14.33 5.65
CA ALA A 74 -14.80 15.64 6.31
C ALA A 74 -15.83 16.56 5.65
N ASP A 75 -15.93 16.52 4.32
CA ASP A 75 -16.93 17.30 3.56
C ASP A 75 -18.35 16.80 3.86
N TYR A 76 -18.61 15.52 3.83
CA TYR A 76 -19.90 14.93 4.17
C TYR A 76 -20.33 15.21 5.61
N ASN A 77 -19.38 15.27 6.55
CA ASN A 77 -19.63 15.66 7.93
C ASN A 77 -19.80 17.18 8.13
N GLY A 78 -19.66 17.98 7.08
CA GLY A 78 -19.81 19.43 7.13
C GLY A 78 -18.68 20.17 7.85
N VAL A 79 -17.51 19.55 8.03
CA VAL A 79 -16.38 20.10 8.80
C VAL A 79 -15.07 20.31 8.01
N PRO A 80 -15.09 20.49 6.68
CA PRO A 80 -13.85 20.56 5.89
C PRO A 80 -13.00 21.80 6.20
N LYS A 81 -13.58 22.81 6.88
CA LYS A 81 -12.89 24.06 7.23
C LYS A 81 -12.39 24.08 8.67
N ALA A 82 -12.73 23.10 9.48
CA ALA A 82 -12.28 23.02 10.87
C ALA A 82 -10.75 22.89 10.95
N SER A 83 -10.11 23.67 11.82
CA SER A 83 -8.64 23.73 11.90
C SER A 83 -8.02 22.36 12.20
N HIS A 84 -8.57 21.63 13.17
CA HIS A 84 -8.07 20.31 13.54
C HIS A 84 -8.22 19.26 12.43
N ILE A 85 -9.18 19.39 11.53
CA ILE A 85 -9.32 18.54 10.34
C ILE A 85 -8.24 18.89 9.30
N LYS A 86 -8.03 20.19 9.06
CA LYS A 86 -6.96 20.66 8.17
C LYS A 86 -5.58 20.23 8.64
N ASP A 87 -5.29 20.34 9.93
CA ASP A 87 -4.01 19.94 10.52
C ASP A 87 -3.75 18.43 10.28
N LYS A 88 -4.79 17.60 10.46
CA LYS A 88 -4.68 16.15 10.19
C LYS A 88 -4.44 15.86 8.70
N LEU A 89 -5.15 16.52 7.79
CA LEU A 89 -4.93 16.34 6.35
C LEU A 89 -3.54 16.81 5.91
N ILE A 90 -3.03 17.91 6.48
CA ILE A 90 -1.66 18.38 6.24
C ILE A 90 -0.66 17.34 6.69
N GLU A 91 -0.83 16.77 7.89
CA GLU A 91 0.06 15.72 8.39
C GLU A 91 0.01 14.46 7.50
N MET A 92 -1.16 14.02 7.07
CA MET A 92 -1.30 12.88 6.16
C MET A 92 -0.53 13.12 4.84
N ILE A 93 -0.67 14.30 4.26
CA ILE A 93 0.07 14.70 3.05
C ILE A 93 1.58 14.70 3.31
N HIS A 94 2.01 15.31 4.42
CA HIS A 94 3.43 15.35 4.80
C HIS A 94 4.05 13.95 4.90
N LEU A 95 3.36 13.03 5.57
CA LEU A 95 3.83 11.65 5.72
C LEU A 95 3.88 10.91 4.37
N ASN A 96 2.88 11.10 3.52
CA ASN A 96 2.81 10.47 2.21
C ASN A 96 3.91 10.98 1.26
N GLU A 97 4.10 12.29 1.19
CA GLU A 97 5.16 12.92 0.40
C GLU A 97 6.56 12.56 0.90
N THR A 98 6.74 12.40 2.22
CA THR A 98 8.00 11.91 2.80
C THR A 98 8.33 10.51 2.30
N LEU A 99 7.34 9.62 2.23
CA LEU A 99 7.52 8.28 1.69
C LEU A 99 7.85 8.31 0.19
N TYR A 100 7.17 9.15 -0.58
CA TYR A 100 7.45 9.35 -2.01
C TYR A 100 8.88 9.84 -2.24
N ALA A 101 9.30 10.85 -1.49
CA ALA A 101 10.66 11.39 -1.56
C ALA A 101 11.74 10.33 -1.29
N CYS A 102 11.51 9.40 -0.35
CA CYS A 102 12.41 8.27 -0.11
C CYS A 102 12.52 7.36 -1.35
N GLY A 103 11.42 7.08 -2.03
CA GLY A 103 11.41 6.26 -3.26
C GLY A 103 12.22 6.92 -4.39
N ILE A 104 12.04 8.22 -4.58
CA ILE A 104 12.80 9.00 -5.58
C ILE A 104 14.28 9.04 -5.24
N ALA A 105 14.63 9.29 -3.97
CA ALA A 105 16.01 9.34 -3.51
C ALA A 105 16.75 8.01 -3.76
N CYS A 106 16.09 6.85 -3.53
CA CYS A 106 16.67 5.55 -3.85
C CYS A 106 17.13 5.43 -5.31
N SER A 107 16.30 5.95 -6.23
CA SER A 107 16.60 5.92 -7.67
C SER A 107 17.69 6.94 -8.05
N ALA A 108 17.62 8.16 -7.50
CA ALA A 108 18.53 9.25 -7.83
C ALA A 108 19.97 8.96 -7.39
N GLU A 109 20.16 8.33 -6.23
CA GLU A 109 21.47 7.99 -5.65
C GLU A 109 22.00 6.62 -6.12
N GLY A 110 21.27 5.95 -7.00
CA GLY A 110 21.70 4.69 -7.60
C GLY A 110 22.95 4.84 -8.48
N LYS A 111 23.59 3.72 -8.80
CA LYS A 111 24.85 3.70 -9.55
C LYS A 111 24.88 2.56 -10.58
N PRO A 112 25.60 2.74 -11.70
CA PRO A 112 25.80 1.65 -12.64
C PRO A 112 26.63 0.53 -12.01
N THR A 113 26.28 -0.70 -12.32
CA THR A 113 27.03 -1.90 -11.94
C THR A 113 28.11 -2.20 -12.99
N LYS A 114 29.05 -3.10 -12.65
CA LYS A 114 30.07 -3.58 -13.61
C LYS A 114 29.48 -4.26 -14.85
N SER A 115 28.28 -4.78 -14.76
CA SER A 115 27.56 -5.40 -15.89
C SER A 115 26.79 -4.40 -16.76
N GLY A 116 26.86 -3.10 -16.46
CA GLY A 116 26.16 -2.06 -17.20
C GLY A 116 24.71 -1.82 -16.76
N ASN A 117 24.20 -2.61 -15.83
CA ASN A 117 22.89 -2.36 -15.22
C ASN A 117 22.98 -1.25 -14.17
N TYR A 118 21.85 -0.64 -13.86
CA TYR A 118 21.73 0.35 -12.82
C TYR A 118 21.26 -0.29 -11.51
N LEU A 119 21.93 -0.03 -10.40
CA LEU A 119 21.53 -0.47 -9.08
C LEU A 119 21.13 0.74 -8.23
N ILE A 120 19.93 0.70 -7.70
CA ILE A 120 19.44 1.72 -6.76
C ILE A 120 20.28 1.77 -5.49
N ASP A 121 20.18 2.86 -4.72
CA ASP A 121 20.82 2.94 -3.42
C ASP A 121 20.09 2.02 -2.42
N LEU A 122 20.81 0.99 -1.95
CA LEU A 122 20.24 -0.05 -1.08
C LEU A 122 19.99 0.44 0.35
N LEU A 123 20.77 1.43 0.83
CA LEU A 123 20.54 2.03 2.14
C LEU A 123 19.24 2.83 2.14
N LEU A 124 19.05 3.69 1.14
CA LEU A 124 17.83 4.48 0.99
C LEU A 124 16.61 3.59 0.74
N ALA A 125 16.77 2.46 0.03
CA ALA A 125 15.72 1.45 -0.10
C ALA A 125 15.29 0.87 1.26
N ASN A 126 16.24 0.63 2.16
CA ASN A 126 15.95 0.22 3.53
C ASN A 126 15.26 1.33 4.34
N VAL A 127 15.66 2.60 4.16
CA VAL A 127 14.99 3.75 4.78
C VAL A 127 13.54 3.84 4.29
N CYS A 128 13.30 3.68 2.98
CA CYS A 128 11.97 3.64 2.40
C CYS A 128 11.14 2.51 3.03
N LYS A 129 11.70 1.30 3.13
CA LYS A 129 11.02 0.17 3.79
C LYS A 129 10.71 0.45 5.27
N GLN A 130 11.64 1.07 6.00
CA GLN A 130 11.41 1.41 7.40
C GLN A 130 10.27 2.44 7.54
N ASN A 131 10.21 3.43 6.68
CA ASN A 131 9.14 4.43 6.66
C ASN A 131 7.79 3.79 6.33
N VAL A 132 7.73 2.87 5.36
CA VAL A 132 6.48 2.21 4.99
C VAL A 132 5.91 1.31 6.09
N THR A 133 6.70 0.90 7.05
CA THR A 133 6.20 0.16 8.22
C THR A 133 5.62 1.05 9.32
N ARG A 134 5.62 2.36 9.13
CA ARG A 134 5.19 3.35 10.12
C ARG A 134 4.22 4.37 9.54
N LEU A 135 4.62 5.10 8.49
CA LEU A 135 3.87 6.24 7.98
C LEU A 135 2.47 5.90 7.48
N PRO A 136 2.24 4.81 6.72
CA PRO A 136 0.89 4.44 6.29
C PRO A 136 -0.07 4.11 7.45
N TYR A 137 0.43 3.58 8.56
CA TYR A 137 -0.39 3.34 9.75
C TYR A 137 -0.86 4.64 10.40
N GLU A 138 0.02 5.64 10.45
CA GLU A 138 -0.36 6.96 10.96
C GLU A 138 -1.34 7.67 10.03
N ILE A 139 -1.15 7.57 8.71
CA ILE A 139 -2.10 8.07 7.72
C ILE A 139 -3.47 7.41 7.91
N ALA A 140 -3.51 6.09 8.07
CA ALA A 140 -4.76 5.35 8.30
C ALA A 140 -5.43 5.77 9.62
N ARG A 141 -4.67 5.91 10.71
CA ARG A 141 -5.18 6.39 11.99
C ARG A 141 -5.80 7.79 11.90
N LEU A 142 -5.16 8.70 11.17
CA LEU A 142 -5.68 10.05 10.96
C LEU A 142 -6.94 10.05 10.09
N ALA A 143 -6.99 9.19 9.07
CA ALA A 143 -8.18 9.02 8.23
C ALA A 143 -9.37 8.50 9.05
N GLU A 144 -9.14 7.49 9.90
CA GLU A 144 -10.15 6.95 10.80
C GLU A 144 -10.67 7.99 11.80
N ASP A 145 -9.77 8.78 12.37
CA ASP A 145 -10.10 9.87 13.29
C ASP A 145 -10.95 10.96 12.59
N ILE A 146 -10.62 11.34 11.37
CA ILE A 146 -11.42 12.28 10.55
C ILE A 146 -12.81 11.70 10.24
N ALA A 147 -12.89 10.41 9.96
CA ALA A 147 -14.16 9.71 9.72
C ALA A 147 -15.04 9.58 10.98
N GLY A 148 -14.51 9.93 12.16
CA GLY A 148 -15.25 9.91 13.42
C GLY A 148 -15.42 8.52 14.02
N GLY A 149 -14.53 7.59 13.72
CA GLY A 149 -14.55 6.22 14.24
C GLY A 149 -15.59 5.29 13.60
N ILE A 150 -16.34 5.77 12.61
CA ILE A 150 -17.38 4.98 11.92
C ILE A 150 -16.80 3.71 11.27
N MET A 151 -15.53 3.71 10.88
CA MET A 151 -14.84 2.54 10.32
C MET A 151 -14.82 1.34 11.29
N VAL A 152 -14.80 1.61 12.61
CA VAL A 152 -14.81 0.56 13.65
C VAL A 152 -16.21 0.02 13.90
N THR A 153 -17.24 0.85 13.71
CA THR A 153 -18.64 0.53 13.99
C THR A 153 -19.48 0.29 12.74
N MET A 154 -18.85 0.35 11.57
CA MET A 154 -19.53 0.11 10.28
C MET A 154 -20.14 -1.28 10.26
N PRO A 155 -21.43 -1.43 9.92
CA PRO A 155 -22.04 -2.73 9.69
C PRO A 155 -21.39 -3.45 8.51
N ALA A 156 -21.49 -4.76 8.48
CA ALA A 156 -21.07 -5.55 7.33
C ALA A 156 -21.86 -5.17 6.07
N GLU A 157 -21.24 -5.30 4.90
CA GLU A 157 -21.93 -5.04 3.63
C GLU A 157 -23.21 -5.86 3.47
N GLN A 158 -23.21 -7.08 4.01
CA GLN A 158 -24.39 -7.95 4.05
C GLN A 158 -25.57 -7.34 4.81
N ASP A 159 -25.30 -6.65 5.93
CA ASP A 159 -26.33 -5.95 6.69
C ASP A 159 -26.95 -4.79 5.91
N LEU A 160 -26.12 -4.09 5.10
CA LEU A 160 -26.58 -3.03 4.21
C LEU A 160 -27.44 -3.55 3.06
N ARG A 161 -27.26 -4.81 2.66
CA ARG A 161 -28.01 -5.48 1.58
C ARG A 161 -29.20 -6.28 2.05
N ASP A 162 -29.32 -6.52 3.36
CA ASP A 162 -30.46 -7.21 3.93
C ASP A 162 -31.76 -6.43 3.70
N ASP A 163 -32.82 -7.15 3.30
CA ASP A 163 -34.09 -6.55 2.93
C ASP A 163 -34.79 -5.84 4.10
N MET A 164 -34.59 -6.31 5.32
CA MET A 164 -35.19 -5.75 6.53
C MET A 164 -34.26 -4.74 7.22
N LEU A 165 -32.98 -5.08 7.38
CA LEU A 165 -32.01 -4.24 8.09
C LEU A 165 -31.44 -3.11 7.22
N GLY A 166 -31.18 -3.37 5.95
CA GLY A 166 -30.51 -2.42 5.06
C GLY A 166 -31.20 -1.05 4.96
N PRO A 167 -32.52 -0.95 4.82
CA PRO A 167 -33.23 0.33 4.85
C PRO A 167 -33.08 1.08 6.16
N VAL A 168 -33.07 0.37 7.28
CA VAL A 168 -32.92 0.95 8.63
C VAL A 168 -31.50 1.47 8.82
N VAL A 169 -30.50 0.62 8.50
CA VAL A 169 -29.09 0.99 8.61
C VAL A 169 -28.78 2.20 7.76
N ARG A 170 -29.18 2.22 6.47
CA ARG A 170 -28.95 3.35 5.56
C ARG A 170 -29.64 4.64 5.98
N LYS A 171 -30.68 4.56 6.79
CA LYS A 171 -31.41 5.73 7.27
C LYS A 171 -30.77 6.37 8.49
N TYR A 172 -30.17 5.57 9.37
CA TYR A 172 -29.76 6.01 10.70
C TYR A 172 -28.23 5.96 10.94
N LEU A 173 -27.47 5.38 10.02
CA LEU A 173 -26.02 5.41 10.00
C LEU A 173 -25.53 6.49 9.05
#